data_49a519d3222d988445b050d3c23bcc91
#
_entry.id   49a519d3222d988445b050d3c23bcc91
#
_cell.length_a   1.000
_cell.length_b   1.000
_cell.length_c   1.000
_cell.angle_alpha   90.00
_cell.angle_beta   90.00
_cell.angle_gamma   90.00
#
_symmetry.space_group_name_H-M   'P 1'
#
loop_
_entity.id
_entity.type
_entity.pdbx_description
1 polymer ?
#
loop_
_entity_poly.entity_id
_entity_poly.type
_entity_poly.pdbx_seq_one_letter_code
_entity_poly.pdbx_strand_id
1 'polypeptide(L)'
;MSDPKPSLDQLLDQIQQAEAAGDPFKQAITLNNLGSYYKDRRETPRAIEYFQKALEFFVALADVEKKAAVLNNLGGTFLDARQYQLALEHFAMALGTYGTLNHAFGQGNALNNMGGVHLLLRRYDDARKQFILAASFFRTAQASAWEAQALENLAGAEAGLGNPKPAIESYGRALEIWQRLDQPDRQALIFNRIASMHSTAGDHQRAIDLHSRALTLADKAKNNALEAATHASLGRIHMLLGNENAARPELQAALLLYEQLGDKRGQANALLNMGKLEISFGQDLVRSAVALFQDIGDKVGEEAANLLLPTVEEGPAETGTPVFKDKLA
;
A
#
# COMPACT_ATOMS: atom_id res chain seq x y z
N MET A 1 -17.72 11.29 13.58
CA MET A 1 -16.55 11.08 14.45
C MET A 1 -16.73 9.69 15.03
N SER A 2 -15.85 8.74 14.70
CA SER A 2 -15.89 7.40 15.33
C SER A 2 -15.46 7.56 16.78
N ASP A 3 -16.18 6.89 17.70
CA ASP A 3 -15.77 6.84 19.10
C ASP A 3 -14.31 6.37 19.24
N PRO A 4 -13.54 6.97 20.15
CA PRO A 4 -12.15 6.56 20.34
C PRO A 4 -12.11 5.08 20.73
N LYS A 5 -11.19 4.33 20.09
CA LYS A 5 -11.00 2.90 20.46
C LYS A 5 -10.69 2.79 21.94
N PRO A 6 -11.27 1.80 22.65
CA PRO A 6 -11.05 1.64 24.09
C PRO A 6 -9.57 1.39 24.42
N SER A 7 -9.11 1.93 25.54
CA SER A 7 -7.77 1.67 26.06
C SER A 7 -7.64 0.23 26.58
N LEU A 8 -6.40 -0.23 26.80
CA LEU A 8 -6.17 -1.56 27.40
C LEU A 8 -6.83 -1.68 28.78
N ASP A 9 -6.68 -0.66 29.62
CA ASP A 9 -7.25 -0.68 30.97
C ASP A 9 -8.77 -0.77 30.93
N GLN A 10 -9.42 -0.03 30.02
CA GLN A 10 -10.86 -0.12 29.81
C GLN A 10 -11.30 -1.52 29.35
N LEU A 11 -10.53 -2.17 28.46
CA LEU A 11 -10.84 -3.54 28.03
C LEU A 11 -10.63 -4.56 29.14
N LEU A 12 -9.60 -4.39 29.98
CA LEU A 12 -9.34 -5.27 31.12
C LEU A 12 -10.42 -5.10 32.20
N ASP A 13 -10.88 -3.89 32.46
CA ASP A 13 -12.01 -3.64 33.38
C ASP A 13 -13.31 -4.24 32.85
N GLN A 14 -13.57 -4.10 31.52
CA GLN A 14 -14.76 -4.68 30.88
C GLN A 14 -14.79 -6.21 31.00
N ILE A 15 -13.66 -6.89 30.80
CA ILE A 15 -13.62 -8.35 30.90
C ILE A 15 -13.87 -8.79 32.35
N GLN A 16 -13.28 -8.13 33.35
CA GLN A 16 -13.53 -8.43 34.79
C GLN A 16 -14.99 -8.22 35.16
N GLN A 17 -15.59 -7.12 34.68
CA GLN A 17 -17.01 -6.84 34.91
C GLN A 17 -17.91 -7.89 34.27
N ALA A 18 -17.58 -8.33 33.04
CA ALA A 18 -18.35 -9.37 32.34
C ALA A 18 -18.22 -10.74 33.03
N GLU A 19 -17.04 -11.07 33.59
CA GLU A 19 -16.80 -12.27 34.37
C GLU A 19 -17.60 -12.24 35.67
N ALA A 20 -17.52 -11.13 36.40
CA ALA A 20 -18.25 -10.96 37.67
C ALA A 20 -19.78 -11.01 37.47
N ALA A 21 -20.26 -10.51 36.34
CA ALA A 21 -21.69 -10.57 35.99
C ALA A 21 -22.12 -11.92 35.41
N GLY A 22 -21.21 -12.85 35.14
CA GLY A 22 -21.51 -14.12 34.49
C GLY A 22 -22.10 -13.95 33.09
N ASP A 23 -21.65 -12.92 32.34
CA ASP A 23 -22.16 -12.59 31.00
C ASP A 23 -21.18 -13.09 29.90
N PRO A 24 -21.37 -14.32 29.40
CA PRO A 24 -20.47 -14.92 28.43
C PRO A 24 -20.45 -14.18 27.07
N PHE A 25 -21.54 -13.48 26.72
CA PHE A 25 -21.59 -12.73 25.49
C PHE A 25 -20.72 -11.48 25.57
N LYS A 26 -20.79 -10.72 26.66
CA LYS A 26 -19.89 -9.58 26.87
C LYS A 26 -18.44 -10.02 27.02
N GLN A 27 -18.16 -11.15 27.67
CA GLN A 27 -16.81 -11.73 27.71
C GLN A 27 -16.28 -11.97 26.30
N ALA A 28 -17.04 -12.65 25.45
CA ALA A 28 -16.66 -12.94 24.06
C ALA A 28 -16.37 -11.67 23.24
N ILE A 29 -17.23 -10.64 23.35
CA ILE A 29 -17.03 -9.36 22.67
C ILE A 29 -15.75 -8.69 23.17
N THR A 30 -15.54 -8.62 24.47
CA THR A 30 -14.36 -7.96 25.04
C THR A 30 -13.08 -8.69 24.68
N LEU A 31 -13.08 -10.04 24.69
CA LEU A 31 -11.95 -10.85 24.22
C LEU A 31 -11.63 -10.59 22.75
N ASN A 32 -12.65 -10.50 21.88
CA ASN A 32 -12.43 -10.12 20.48
C ASN A 32 -11.84 -8.70 20.33
N ASN A 33 -12.27 -7.75 21.15
CA ASN A 33 -11.73 -6.40 21.17
C ASN A 33 -10.28 -6.38 21.68
N LEU A 34 -9.93 -7.18 22.69
CA LEU A 34 -8.55 -7.37 23.14
C LEU A 34 -7.68 -7.98 22.05
N GLY A 35 -8.20 -8.97 21.31
CA GLY A 35 -7.53 -9.53 20.14
C GLY A 35 -7.21 -8.46 19.10
N SER A 36 -8.18 -7.61 18.79
CA SER A 36 -8.00 -6.48 17.84
C SER A 36 -7.01 -5.45 18.38
N TYR A 37 -7.05 -5.15 19.68
CA TYR A 37 -6.13 -4.24 20.34
C TYR A 37 -4.67 -4.69 20.21
N TYR A 38 -4.39 -5.98 20.46
CA TYR A 38 -3.04 -6.53 20.33
C TYR A 38 -2.60 -6.71 18.87
N LYS A 39 -3.54 -7.02 17.96
CA LYS A 39 -3.26 -7.05 16.51
C LYS A 39 -2.78 -5.69 16.00
N ASP A 40 -3.46 -4.60 16.38
CA ASP A 40 -3.08 -3.23 15.99
C ASP A 40 -1.65 -2.87 16.47
N ARG A 41 -1.18 -3.48 17.55
CA ARG A 41 0.16 -3.31 18.12
C ARG A 41 1.18 -4.32 17.64
N ARG A 42 0.79 -5.19 16.70
CA ARG A 42 1.63 -6.27 16.16
C ARG A 42 2.08 -7.30 17.22
N GLU A 43 1.36 -7.39 18.33
CA GLU A 43 1.55 -8.42 19.35
C GLU A 43 0.79 -9.68 18.95
N THR A 44 1.22 -10.30 17.85
CA THR A 44 0.53 -11.41 17.18
C THR A 44 0.18 -12.58 18.11
N PRO A 45 1.07 -13.09 19.01
CA PRO A 45 0.73 -14.21 19.87
C PRO A 45 -0.46 -13.90 20.80
N ARG A 46 -0.46 -12.70 21.39
CA ARG A 46 -1.57 -12.26 22.26
C ARG A 46 -2.86 -12.07 21.47
N ALA A 47 -2.78 -11.47 20.28
CA ALA A 47 -3.94 -11.30 19.43
C ALA A 47 -4.61 -12.64 19.11
N ILE A 48 -3.82 -13.65 18.72
CA ILE A 48 -4.30 -15.00 18.44
C ILE A 48 -4.96 -15.61 19.69
N GLU A 49 -4.31 -15.54 20.85
CA GLU A 49 -4.84 -16.07 22.09
C GLU A 49 -6.23 -15.50 22.44
N TYR A 50 -6.36 -14.17 22.38
CA TYR A 50 -7.63 -13.53 22.69
C TYR A 50 -8.71 -13.82 21.65
N PHE A 51 -8.39 -13.86 20.37
CA PHE A 51 -9.34 -14.26 19.35
C PHE A 51 -9.77 -15.73 19.48
N GLN A 52 -8.87 -16.64 19.87
CA GLN A 52 -9.22 -18.04 20.11
C GLN A 52 -10.18 -18.18 21.28
N LYS A 53 -9.91 -17.49 22.39
CA LYS A 53 -10.85 -17.44 23.54
C LYS A 53 -12.21 -16.88 23.12
N ALA A 54 -12.24 -15.78 22.36
CA ALA A 54 -13.50 -15.23 21.85
C ALA A 54 -14.25 -16.23 20.95
N LEU A 55 -13.52 -16.97 20.12
CA LEU A 55 -14.09 -17.99 19.23
C LEU A 55 -14.76 -19.11 20.03
N GLU A 56 -14.11 -19.62 21.10
CA GLU A 56 -14.67 -20.65 21.98
C GLU A 56 -16.00 -20.19 22.58
N PHE A 57 -16.06 -18.96 23.08
CA PHE A 57 -17.30 -18.40 23.62
C PHE A 57 -18.39 -18.27 22.55
N PHE A 58 -18.10 -17.75 21.35
CA PHE A 58 -19.12 -17.62 20.31
C PHE A 58 -19.58 -18.97 19.76
N VAL A 59 -18.72 -19.99 19.78
CA VAL A 59 -19.12 -21.38 19.48
C VAL A 59 -20.08 -21.91 20.55
N ALA A 60 -19.78 -21.72 21.84
CA ALA A 60 -20.62 -22.15 22.93
C ALA A 60 -21.99 -21.42 22.95
N LEU A 61 -22.00 -20.15 22.57
CA LEU A 61 -23.21 -19.32 22.45
C LEU A 61 -24.02 -19.60 21.18
N ALA A 62 -23.53 -20.45 20.27
CA ALA A 62 -24.08 -20.68 18.93
C ALA A 62 -24.26 -19.38 18.11
N ASP A 63 -23.45 -18.33 18.39
CA ASP A 63 -23.44 -17.08 17.60
C ASP A 63 -22.59 -17.26 16.35
N VAL A 64 -23.25 -17.72 15.29
CA VAL A 64 -22.61 -18.08 14.01
C VAL A 64 -22.02 -16.85 13.32
N GLU A 65 -22.65 -15.68 13.45
CA GLU A 65 -22.17 -14.44 12.82
C GLU A 65 -20.88 -13.95 13.50
N LYS A 66 -20.86 -13.86 14.82
CA LYS A 66 -19.68 -13.44 15.57
C LYS A 66 -18.55 -14.46 15.44
N LYS A 67 -18.87 -15.77 15.43
CA LYS A 67 -17.91 -16.83 15.10
C LYS A 67 -17.21 -16.54 13.76
N ALA A 68 -17.97 -16.23 12.69
CA ALA A 68 -17.43 -15.94 11.37
C ALA A 68 -16.53 -14.68 11.39
N ALA A 69 -16.95 -13.63 12.11
CA ALA A 69 -16.17 -12.41 12.26
C ALA A 69 -14.82 -12.66 12.97
N VAL A 70 -14.81 -13.46 14.03
CA VAL A 70 -13.56 -13.81 14.75
C VAL A 70 -12.64 -14.67 13.88
N LEU A 71 -13.19 -15.63 13.12
CA LEU A 71 -12.41 -16.41 12.15
C LEU A 71 -11.74 -15.51 11.11
N ASN A 72 -12.46 -14.53 10.60
CA ASN A 72 -11.90 -13.56 9.67
C ASN A 72 -10.80 -12.69 10.32
N ASN A 73 -10.95 -12.30 11.59
CA ASN A 73 -9.94 -11.56 12.36
C ASN A 73 -8.67 -12.41 12.59
N LEU A 74 -8.83 -13.70 12.91
CA LEU A 74 -7.72 -14.66 13.02
C LEU A 74 -6.99 -14.79 11.68
N GLY A 75 -7.72 -14.94 10.57
CA GLY A 75 -7.14 -14.96 9.23
C GLY A 75 -6.29 -13.71 8.96
N GLY A 76 -6.80 -12.52 9.29
CA GLY A 76 -6.06 -11.27 9.18
C GLY A 76 -4.83 -11.21 10.08
N THR A 77 -4.90 -11.76 11.29
CA THR A 77 -3.77 -11.81 12.23
C THR A 77 -2.66 -12.74 11.72
N PHE A 78 -3.03 -13.91 11.17
CA PHE A 78 -2.06 -14.81 10.53
C PHE A 78 -1.44 -14.22 9.26
N LEU A 79 -2.21 -13.43 8.50
CA LEU A 79 -1.70 -12.70 7.34
C LEU A 79 -0.63 -11.68 7.76
N ASP A 80 -0.89 -10.88 8.79
CA ASP A 80 0.06 -9.91 9.34
C ASP A 80 1.35 -10.60 9.84
N ALA A 81 1.23 -11.83 10.36
CA ALA A 81 2.34 -12.70 10.74
C ALA A 81 3.03 -13.42 9.58
N ARG A 82 2.60 -13.18 8.33
CA ARG A 82 3.06 -13.87 7.11
C ARG A 82 2.83 -15.40 7.12
N GLN A 83 1.92 -15.87 7.94
CA GLN A 83 1.51 -17.29 8.00
C GLN A 83 0.38 -17.52 7.00
N TYR A 84 0.69 -17.41 5.72
CA TYR A 84 -0.27 -17.33 4.64
C TYR A 84 -1.22 -18.53 4.55
N GLN A 85 -0.73 -19.73 4.84
CA GLN A 85 -1.55 -20.95 4.80
C GLN A 85 -2.64 -20.92 5.89
N LEU A 86 -2.27 -20.56 7.13
CA LEU A 86 -3.21 -20.41 8.23
C LEU A 86 -4.21 -19.28 8.00
N ALA A 87 -3.75 -18.18 7.38
CA ALA A 87 -4.64 -17.09 6.98
C ALA A 87 -5.72 -17.57 6.01
N LEU A 88 -5.34 -18.31 4.96
CA LEU A 88 -6.29 -18.88 3.99
C LEU A 88 -7.28 -19.85 4.63
N GLU A 89 -6.83 -20.72 5.53
CA GLU A 89 -7.68 -21.67 6.25
C GLU A 89 -8.75 -20.94 7.08
N HIS A 90 -8.35 -19.93 7.85
CA HIS A 90 -9.29 -19.17 8.69
C HIS A 90 -10.25 -18.32 7.84
N PHE A 91 -9.80 -17.71 6.74
CA PHE A 91 -10.69 -17.02 5.82
C PHE A 91 -11.66 -17.98 5.14
N ALA A 92 -11.23 -19.19 4.76
CA ALA A 92 -12.11 -20.21 4.18
C ALA A 92 -13.19 -20.68 5.20
N MET A 93 -12.80 -20.87 6.47
CA MET A 93 -13.75 -21.17 7.55
C MET A 93 -14.76 -20.02 7.76
N ALA A 94 -14.30 -18.77 7.73
CA ALA A 94 -15.16 -17.60 7.80
C ALA A 94 -16.12 -17.54 6.60
N LEU A 95 -15.63 -17.75 5.38
CA LEU A 95 -16.42 -17.80 4.15
C LEU A 95 -17.54 -18.85 4.24
N GLY A 96 -17.22 -20.08 4.64
CA GLY A 96 -18.19 -21.15 4.81
C GLY A 96 -19.24 -20.81 5.86
N THR A 97 -18.81 -20.23 6.99
CA THR A 97 -19.69 -19.82 8.07
C THR A 97 -20.64 -18.68 7.64
N TYR A 98 -20.12 -17.64 6.95
CA TYR A 98 -20.98 -16.59 6.36
C TYR A 98 -21.91 -17.14 5.28
N GLY A 99 -21.48 -18.20 4.56
CA GLY A 99 -22.31 -18.88 3.57
C GLY A 99 -23.56 -19.49 4.20
N THR A 100 -23.48 -20.12 5.37
CA THR A 100 -24.65 -20.69 6.08
C THR A 100 -25.66 -19.63 6.49
N LEU A 101 -25.22 -18.37 6.66
CA LEU A 101 -26.07 -17.23 7.00
C LEU A 101 -26.58 -16.46 5.79
N ASN A 102 -26.17 -16.81 4.58
CA ASN A 102 -26.37 -16.01 3.37
C ASN A 102 -25.89 -14.54 3.54
N HIS A 103 -24.84 -14.33 4.36
CA HIS A 103 -24.33 -13.02 4.70
C HIS A 103 -23.37 -12.53 3.61
N ALA A 104 -23.91 -11.91 2.56
CA ALA A 104 -23.16 -11.53 1.35
C ALA A 104 -21.94 -10.64 1.66
N PHE A 105 -22.07 -9.63 2.54
CA PHE A 105 -20.93 -8.77 2.89
C PHE A 105 -19.76 -9.56 3.50
N GLY A 106 -20.06 -10.46 4.45
CA GLY A 106 -19.05 -11.30 5.10
C GLY A 106 -18.36 -12.25 4.12
N GLN A 107 -19.14 -12.85 3.18
CA GLN A 107 -18.57 -13.69 2.12
C GLN A 107 -17.64 -12.88 1.22
N GLY A 108 -18.06 -11.69 0.79
CA GLY A 108 -17.23 -10.77 0.00
C GLY A 108 -15.93 -10.39 0.70
N ASN A 109 -16.00 -10.11 2.01
CA ASN A 109 -14.84 -9.74 2.81
C ASN A 109 -13.83 -10.90 2.93
N ALA A 110 -14.29 -12.11 3.27
CA ALA A 110 -13.42 -13.29 3.36
C ALA A 110 -12.74 -13.60 2.01
N LEU A 111 -13.49 -13.54 0.90
CA LEU A 111 -12.95 -13.74 -0.44
C LEU A 111 -11.92 -12.65 -0.83
N ASN A 112 -12.21 -11.39 -0.52
CA ASN A 112 -11.28 -10.30 -0.80
C ASN A 112 -9.97 -10.47 -0.02
N ASN A 113 -10.03 -10.90 1.23
CA ASN A 113 -8.86 -11.19 2.04
C ASN A 113 -8.07 -12.39 1.50
N MET A 114 -8.73 -13.47 1.09
CA MET A 114 -8.09 -14.61 0.42
C MET A 114 -7.39 -14.17 -0.87
N GLY A 115 -8.05 -13.35 -1.68
CA GLY A 115 -7.47 -12.74 -2.88
C GLY A 115 -6.20 -11.94 -2.57
N GLY A 116 -6.21 -11.16 -1.49
CA GLY A 116 -5.04 -10.42 -1.00
C GLY A 116 -3.87 -11.35 -0.64
N VAL A 117 -4.13 -12.46 0.04
CA VAL A 117 -3.10 -13.48 0.33
C VAL A 117 -2.52 -14.06 -0.96
N HIS A 118 -3.36 -14.40 -1.92
CA HIS A 118 -2.93 -14.94 -3.22
C HIS A 118 -2.08 -13.93 -4.01
N LEU A 119 -2.40 -12.62 -3.96
CA LEU A 119 -1.56 -11.57 -4.55
C LEU A 119 -0.15 -11.54 -3.94
N LEU A 120 -0.05 -11.60 -2.60
CA LEU A 120 1.23 -11.63 -1.91
C LEU A 120 2.07 -12.86 -2.28
N LEU A 121 1.41 -13.99 -2.53
CA LEU A 121 2.03 -15.22 -3.01
C LEU A 121 2.28 -15.24 -4.52
N ARG A 122 1.96 -14.17 -5.25
CA ARG A 122 2.00 -14.04 -6.71
C ARG A 122 1.17 -15.11 -7.45
N ARG A 123 0.15 -15.65 -6.79
CA ARG A 123 -0.84 -16.56 -7.37
C ARG A 123 -1.96 -15.75 -8.01
N TYR A 124 -1.63 -15.04 -9.08
CA TYR A 124 -2.51 -14.03 -9.66
C TYR A 124 -3.84 -14.60 -10.20
N ASP A 125 -3.84 -15.82 -10.77
CA ASP A 125 -5.09 -16.46 -11.22
C ASP A 125 -6.04 -16.77 -10.06
N ASP A 126 -5.51 -17.23 -8.92
CA ASP A 126 -6.33 -17.51 -7.75
C ASP A 126 -6.83 -16.18 -7.14
N ALA A 127 -5.98 -15.17 -7.06
CA ALA A 127 -6.38 -13.83 -6.63
C ALA A 127 -7.52 -13.27 -7.48
N ARG A 128 -7.40 -13.37 -8.81
CA ARG A 128 -8.42 -12.94 -9.77
C ARG A 128 -9.77 -13.59 -9.50
N LYS A 129 -9.82 -14.92 -9.34
CA LYS A 129 -11.05 -15.67 -9.04
C LYS A 129 -11.70 -15.17 -7.76
N GLN A 130 -10.91 -14.98 -6.70
CA GLN A 130 -11.41 -14.51 -5.41
C GLN A 130 -11.98 -13.09 -5.51
N PHE A 131 -11.29 -12.16 -6.19
CA PHE A 131 -11.76 -10.79 -6.31
C PHE A 131 -13.01 -10.65 -7.19
N ILE A 132 -13.15 -11.46 -8.23
CA ILE A 132 -14.39 -11.50 -9.04
C ILE A 132 -15.59 -11.87 -8.15
N LEU A 133 -15.45 -12.92 -7.34
CA LEU A 133 -16.49 -13.35 -6.42
C LEU A 133 -16.73 -12.30 -5.33
N ALA A 134 -15.68 -11.73 -4.75
CA ALA A 134 -15.79 -10.69 -3.73
C ALA A 134 -16.58 -9.48 -4.25
N ALA A 135 -16.25 -8.97 -5.44
CA ALA A 135 -16.96 -7.85 -6.06
C ALA A 135 -18.46 -8.19 -6.29
N SER A 136 -18.78 -9.42 -6.69
CA SER A 136 -20.15 -9.86 -6.86
C SER A 136 -20.92 -9.87 -5.53
N PHE A 137 -20.32 -10.39 -4.46
CA PHE A 137 -20.94 -10.42 -3.14
C PHE A 137 -21.11 -9.01 -2.55
N PHE A 138 -20.14 -8.12 -2.72
CA PHE A 138 -20.25 -6.73 -2.26
C PHE A 138 -21.35 -5.98 -3.03
N ARG A 139 -21.53 -6.26 -4.32
CA ARG A 139 -22.65 -5.72 -5.10
C ARG A 139 -23.99 -6.22 -4.57
N THR A 140 -24.11 -7.51 -4.26
CA THR A 140 -25.32 -8.10 -3.66
C THR A 140 -25.61 -7.47 -2.30
N ALA A 141 -24.57 -7.18 -1.52
CA ALA A 141 -24.68 -6.49 -0.23
C ALA A 141 -24.90 -4.97 -0.34
N GLN A 142 -24.96 -4.41 -1.55
CA GLN A 142 -25.03 -2.96 -1.82
C GLN A 142 -23.87 -2.16 -1.19
N ALA A 143 -22.72 -2.80 -1.00
CA ALA A 143 -21.53 -2.26 -0.38
C ALA A 143 -20.59 -1.64 -1.45
N SER A 144 -21.04 -0.55 -2.09
CA SER A 144 -20.41 0.01 -3.29
C SER A 144 -18.91 0.34 -3.10
N ALA A 145 -18.48 0.88 -1.96
CA ALA A 145 -17.08 1.19 -1.71
C ALA A 145 -16.21 -0.09 -1.67
N TRP A 146 -16.72 -1.17 -1.09
CA TRP A 146 -16.05 -2.47 -1.04
C TRP A 146 -16.05 -3.17 -2.40
N GLU A 147 -17.12 -3.00 -3.20
CA GLU A 147 -17.14 -3.47 -4.60
C GLU A 147 -16.03 -2.79 -5.40
N ALA A 148 -15.91 -1.46 -5.30
CA ALA A 148 -14.87 -0.72 -5.99
C ALA A 148 -13.47 -1.16 -5.56
N GLN A 149 -13.25 -1.36 -4.25
CA GLN A 149 -11.97 -1.86 -3.74
C GLN A 149 -11.64 -3.27 -4.27
N ALA A 150 -12.62 -4.17 -4.34
CA ALA A 150 -12.42 -5.51 -4.89
C ALA A 150 -12.11 -5.46 -6.41
N LEU A 151 -12.70 -4.52 -7.15
CA LEU A 151 -12.40 -4.28 -8.56
C LEU A 151 -11.00 -3.69 -8.77
N GLU A 152 -10.52 -2.80 -7.89
CA GLU A 152 -9.13 -2.34 -7.90
C GLU A 152 -8.15 -3.49 -7.66
N ASN A 153 -8.44 -4.36 -6.70
CA ASN A 153 -7.64 -5.54 -6.40
C ASN A 153 -7.64 -6.53 -7.57
N LEU A 154 -8.79 -6.71 -8.23
CA LEU A 154 -8.92 -7.51 -9.46
C LEU A 154 -8.04 -6.96 -10.56
N ALA A 155 -8.06 -5.63 -10.77
CA ALA A 155 -7.21 -4.98 -11.75
C ALA A 155 -5.71 -5.20 -11.46
N GLY A 156 -5.32 -5.18 -10.18
CA GLY A 156 -3.97 -5.53 -9.75
C GLY A 156 -3.58 -6.98 -10.09
N ALA A 157 -4.50 -7.92 -9.90
CA ALA A 157 -4.29 -9.32 -10.25
C ALA A 157 -4.16 -9.51 -11.78
N GLU A 158 -5.02 -8.87 -12.57
CA GLU A 158 -4.95 -8.89 -14.04
C GLU A 158 -3.65 -8.27 -14.57
N ALA A 159 -3.20 -7.18 -13.97
CA ALA A 159 -1.90 -6.58 -14.30
C ALA A 159 -0.75 -7.53 -13.98
N GLY A 160 -0.82 -8.24 -12.85
CA GLY A 160 0.16 -9.27 -12.47
C GLY A 160 0.21 -10.46 -13.41
N LEU A 161 -0.90 -10.78 -14.07
CA LEU A 161 -0.99 -11.79 -15.14
C LEU A 161 -0.46 -11.29 -16.50
N GLY A 162 -0.12 -10.01 -16.61
CA GLY A 162 0.25 -9.40 -17.89
C GLY A 162 -0.95 -9.09 -18.79
N ASN A 163 -2.13 -8.94 -18.24
CA ASN A 163 -3.39 -8.66 -18.93
C ASN A 163 -3.79 -7.17 -18.81
N PRO A 164 -3.16 -6.24 -19.54
CA PRO A 164 -3.41 -4.81 -19.35
C PRO A 164 -4.85 -4.39 -19.70
N LYS A 165 -5.48 -4.98 -20.71
CA LYS A 165 -6.85 -4.62 -21.11
C LYS A 165 -7.88 -4.96 -20.02
N PRO A 166 -7.98 -6.21 -19.52
CA PRO A 166 -8.85 -6.55 -18.38
C PRO A 166 -8.56 -5.72 -17.12
N ALA A 167 -7.28 -5.40 -16.86
CA ALA A 167 -6.94 -4.55 -15.73
C ALA A 167 -7.52 -3.14 -15.87
N ILE A 168 -7.37 -2.50 -17.05
CA ILE A 168 -7.95 -1.17 -17.32
C ILE A 168 -9.49 -1.20 -17.24
N GLU A 169 -10.13 -2.26 -17.74
CA GLU A 169 -11.60 -2.43 -17.63
C GLU A 169 -12.04 -2.51 -16.16
N SER A 170 -11.34 -3.28 -15.34
CA SER A 170 -11.63 -3.40 -13.90
C SER A 170 -11.42 -2.08 -13.16
N TYR A 171 -10.35 -1.35 -13.46
CA TYR A 171 -10.12 0.01 -12.94
C TYR A 171 -11.21 0.98 -13.41
N GLY A 172 -11.67 0.89 -14.67
CA GLY A 172 -12.75 1.73 -15.20
C GLY A 172 -14.03 1.56 -14.40
N ARG A 173 -14.43 0.30 -14.12
CA ARG A 173 -15.60 0.00 -13.28
C ARG A 173 -15.47 0.51 -11.86
N ALA A 174 -14.29 0.37 -11.24
CA ALA A 174 -14.01 0.93 -9.91
C ALA A 174 -14.10 2.46 -9.92
N LEU A 175 -13.56 3.10 -10.96
CA LEU A 175 -13.59 4.55 -11.14
C LEU A 175 -15.02 5.09 -11.21
N GLU A 176 -15.91 4.45 -11.97
CA GLU A 176 -17.32 4.81 -12.03
C GLU A 176 -18.01 4.78 -10.66
N ILE A 177 -17.66 3.81 -9.82
CA ILE A 177 -18.19 3.73 -8.46
C ILE A 177 -17.65 4.86 -7.60
N TRP A 178 -16.31 5.10 -7.63
CA TRP A 178 -15.71 6.17 -6.85
C TRP A 178 -16.14 7.58 -7.30
N GLN A 179 -16.47 7.75 -8.58
CA GLN A 179 -17.09 8.99 -9.06
C GLN A 179 -18.46 9.22 -8.44
N ARG A 180 -19.34 8.18 -8.42
CA ARG A 180 -20.65 8.26 -7.76
C ARG A 180 -20.56 8.51 -6.26
N LEU A 181 -19.50 8.04 -5.61
CA LEU A 181 -19.26 8.22 -4.18
C LEU A 181 -18.50 9.54 -3.86
N ASP A 182 -18.18 10.36 -4.86
CA ASP A 182 -17.36 11.59 -4.76
C ASP A 182 -16.09 11.39 -3.92
N GLN A 183 -15.28 10.38 -4.30
CA GLN A 183 -14.01 10.05 -3.65
C GLN A 183 -12.83 10.43 -4.56
N PRO A 184 -12.40 11.71 -4.59
CA PRO A 184 -11.40 12.20 -5.55
C PRO A 184 -10.03 11.58 -5.35
N ASP A 185 -9.63 11.24 -4.11
CA ASP A 185 -8.38 10.55 -3.80
C ASP A 185 -8.31 9.15 -4.44
N ARG A 186 -9.42 8.40 -4.37
CA ARG A 186 -9.54 7.09 -5.01
C ARG A 186 -9.53 7.17 -6.53
N GLN A 187 -10.22 8.15 -7.08
CA GLN A 187 -10.21 8.41 -8.52
C GLN A 187 -8.80 8.76 -9.01
N ALA A 188 -8.08 9.63 -8.31
CA ALA A 188 -6.70 9.99 -8.64
C ALA A 188 -5.76 8.79 -8.62
N LEU A 189 -5.89 7.92 -7.60
CA LEU A 189 -5.10 6.70 -7.50
C LEU A 189 -5.33 5.78 -8.72
N ILE A 190 -6.58 5.60 -9.15
CA ILE A 190 -6.91 4.78 -10.32
C ILE A 190 -6.34 5.40 -11.60
N PHE A 191 -6.49 6.72 -11.80
CA PHE A 191 -5.89 7.38 -12.97
C PHE A 191 -4.38 7.18 -13.01
N ASN A 192 -3.69 7.29 -11.89
CA ASN A 192 -2.26 7.00 -11.79
C ASN A 192 -1.91 5.55 -12.15
N ARG A 193 -2.72 4.58 -11.73
CA ARG A 193 -2.53 3.16 -12.07
C ARG A 193 -2.67 2.92 -13.57
N ILE A 194 -3.75 3.45 -14.17
CA ILE A 194 -3.98 3.32 -15.62
C ILE A 194 -2.90 4.06 -16.41
N ALA A 195 -2.49 5.27 -15.97
CA ALA A 195 -1.42 6.03 -16.58
C ALA A 195 -0.09 5.27 -16.61
N SER A 196 0.26 4.64 -15.48
CA SER A 196 1.47 3.82 -15.39
C SER A 196 1.44 2.63 -16.37
N MET A 197 0.27 2.02 -16.58
CA MET A 197 0.11 0.94 -17.56
C MET A 197 0.30 1.44 -19.00
N HIS A 198 -0.27 2.60 -19.36
CA HIS A 198 -0.06 3.23 -20.66
C HIS A 198 1.42 3.61 -20.87
N SER A 199 2.07 4.16 -19.84
CA SER A 199 3.50 4.49 -19.90
C SER A 199 4.37 3.24 -20.15
N THR A 200 4.07 2.13 -19.47
CA THR A 200 4.77 0.86 -19.68
C THR A 200 4.55 0.30 -21.09
N ALA A 201 3.37 0.54 -21.66
CA ALA A 201 3.05 0.14 -23.04
C ALA A 201 3.62 1.10 -24.10
N GLY A 202 4.34 2.17 -23.72
CA GLY A 202 4.91 3.17 -24.61
C GLY A 202 3.94 4.29 -25.03
N ASP A 203 2.70 4.26 -24.59
CA ASP A 203 1.70 5.31 -24.85
C ASP A 203 1.88 6.47 -23.85
N HIS A 204 3.02 7.16 -23.96
CA HIS A 204 3.43 8.19 -23.02
C HIS A 204 2.50 9.40 -23.02
N GLN A 205 1.95 9.77 -24.18
CA GLN A 205 1.04 10.92 -24.25
C GLN A 205 -0.24 10.67 -23.45
N ARG A 206 -0.82 9.50 -23.59
CA ARG A 206 -2.00 9.13 -22.83
C ARG A 206 -1.72 8.98 -21.33
N ALA A 207 -0.52 8.52 -20.98
CA ALA A 207 -0.07 8.48 -19.59
C ALA A 207 0.03 9.88 -18.98
N ILE A 208 0.58 10.88 -19.73
CA ILE A 208 0.64 12.28 -19.28
C ILE A 208 -0.77 12.83 -19.03
N ASP A 209 -1.71 12.64 -19.98
CA ASP A 209 -3.08 13.12 -19.84
C ASP A 209 -3.79 12.53 -18.60
N LEU A 210 -3.59 11.24 -18.34
CA LEU A 210 -4.17 10.57 -17.18
C LEU A 210 -3.52 11.01 -15.86
N HIS A 211 -2.20 11.17 -15.82
CA HIS A 211 -1.50 11.71 -14.65
C HIS A 211 -1.93 13.15 -14.36
N SER A 212 -2.14 13.99 -15.38
CA SER A 212 -2.63 15.37 -15.20
C SER A 212 -4.04 15.40 -14.57
N ARG A 213 -4.92 14.47 -14.96
CA ARG A 213 -6.23 14.29 -14.30
C ARG A 213 -6.07 13.83 -12.85
N ALA A 214 -5.15 12.89 -12.60
CA ALA A 214 -4.85 12.43 -11.25
C ALA A 214 -4.36 13.57 -10.36
N LEU A 215 -3.50 14.45 -10.89
CA LEU A 215 -2.96 15.59 -10.18
C LEU A 215 -4.09 16.55 -9.74
N THR A 216 -4.98 16.92 -10.66
CA THR A 216 -6.14 17.77 -10.35
C THR A 216 -7.03 17.18 -9.24
N LEU A 217 -7.21 15.87 -9.23
CA LEU A 217 -8.01 15.18 -8.21
C LEU A 217 -7.28 15.03 -6.88
N ALA A 218 -5.94 14.83 -6.90
CA ALA A 218 -5.12 14.76 -5.71
C ALA A 218 -5.09 16.11 -4.98
N ASP A 219 -4.99 17.23 -5.71
CA ASP A 219 -5.12 18.59 -5.17
C ASP A 219 -6.51 18.82 -4.56
N LYS A 220 -7.60 18.47 -5.28
CA LYS A 220 -8.97 18.54 -4.74
C LYS A 220 -9.10 17.74 -3.43
N ALA A 221 -8.46 16.57 -3.35
CA ALA A 221 -8.46 15.71 -2.16
C ALA A 221 -7.51 16.20 -1.06
N LYS A 222 -6.64 17.16 -1.33
CA LYS A 222 -5.52 17.59 -0.47
C LYS A 222 -4.61 16.42 -0.08
N ASN A 223 -4.36 15.52 -1.03
CA ASN A 223 -3.53 14.34 -0.83
C ASN A 223 -2.12 14.58 -1.39
N ASN A 224 -1.30 15.29 -0.59
CA ASN A 224 0.07 15.65 -0.96
C ASN A 224 0.95 14.45 -1.30
N ALA A 225 0.71 13.27 -0.69
CA ALA A 225 1.49 12.06 -1.00
C ALA A 225 1.18 11.54 -2.42
N LEU A 226 -0.09 11.57 -2.82
CA LEU A 226 -0.51 11.17 -4.16
C LEU A 226 -0.06 12.19 -5.20
N GLU A 227 -0.11 13.48 -4.86
CA GLU A 227 0.38 14.58 -5.68
C GLU A 227 1.89 14.44 -5.97
N ALA A 228 2.69 14.21 -4.92
CA ALA A 228 4.13 13.97 -5.05
C ALA A 228 4.45 12.79 -5.96
N ALA A 229 3.76 11.66 -5.78
CA ALA A 229 3.94 10.47 -6.61
C ALA A 229 3.54 10.70 -8.08
N THR A 230 2.53 11.53 -8.30
CA THR A 230 2.06 11.89 -9.65
C THR A 230 3.07 12.78 -10.37
N HIS A 231 3.57 13.82 -9.69
CA HIS A 231 4.64 14.68 -10.21
C HIS A 231 5.90 13.88 -10.54
N ALA A 232 6.33 12.97 -9.65
CA ALA A 232 7.47 12.09 -9.89
C ALA A 232 7.27 11.20 -11.14
N SER A 233 6.04 10.73 -11.36
CA SER A 233 5.70 9.91 -12.54
C SER A 233 5.72 10.74 -13.83
N LEU A 234 5.16 11.96 -13.82
CA LEU A 234 5.20 12.89 -14.94
C LEU A 234 6.65 13.26 -15.30
N GLY A 235 7.45 13.63 -14.30
CA GLY A 235 8.87 13.94 -14.50
C GLY A 235 9.61 12.79 -15.19
N ARG A 236 9.41 11.56 -14.72
CA ARG A 236 10.01 10.37 -15.34
C ARG A 236 9.55 10.14 -16.78
N ILE A 237 8.27 10.35 -17.09
CA ILE A 237 7.77 10.21 -18.46
C ILE A 237 8.38 11.28 -19.38
N HIS A 238 8.48 12.53 -18.92
CA HIS A 238 9.14 13.59 -19.68
C HIS A 238 10.61 13.31 -19.90
N MET A 239 11.32 12.69 -18.94
CA MET A 239 12.68 12.21 -19.14
C MET A 239 12.78 11.15 -20.24
N LEU A 240 11.86 10.17 -20.26
CA LEU A 240 11.82 9.12 -21.29
C LEU A 240 11.58 9.71 -22.70
N LEU A 241 10.86 10.82 -22.78
CA LEU A 241 10.61 11.56 -24.02
C LEU A 241 11.74 12.54 -24.39
N GLY A 242 12.79 12.65 -23.59
CA GLY A 242 13.86 13.63 -23.80
C GLY A 242 13.43 15.08 -23.57
N ASN A 243 12.29 15.31 -22.94
CA ASN A 243 11.76 16.65 -22.66
C ASN A 243 12.22 17.14 -21.28
N GLU A 244 13.49 17.51 -21.18
CA GLU A 244 14.12 17.94 -19.91
C GLU A 244 13.45 19.18 -19.31
N ASN A 245 13.01 20.13 -20.17
CA ASN A 245 12.36 21.36 -19.73
C ASN A 245 11.03 21.09 -19.00
N ALA A 246 10.30 20.05 -19.36
CA ALA A 246 9.08 19.64 -18.68
C ALA A 246 9.37 18.69 -17.52
N ALA A 247 10.42 17.85 -17.59
CA ALA A 247 10.79 16.93 -16.53
C ALA A 247 11.23 17.64 -15.25
N ARG A 248 12.03 18.70 -15.39
CA ARG A 248 12.63 19.41 -14.24
C ARG A 248 11.59 19.98 -13.26
N PRO A 249 10.61 20.80 -13.67
CA PRO A 249 9.63 21.35 -12.74
C PRO A 249 8.80 20.25 -12.05
N GLU A 250 8.49 19.17 -12.74
CA GLU A 250 7.76 18.05 -12.19
C GLU A 250 8.56 17.33 -11.08
N LEU A 251 9.85 17.08 -11.32
CA LEU A 251 10.71 16.44 -10.31
C LEU A 251 10.99 17.37 -9.12
N GLN A 252 11.08 18.68 -9.33
CA GLN A 252 11.24 19.65 -8.25
C GLN A 252 9.99 19.72 -7.37
N ALA A 253 8.80 19.73 -7.98
CA ALA A 253 7.53 19.69 -7.24
C ALA A 253 7.41 18.40 -6.42
N ALA A 254 7.77 17.26 -7.01
CA ALA A 254 7.79 15.98 -6.29
C ALA A 254 8.74 16.01 -5.09
N LEU A 255 9.98 16.51 -5.28
CA LEU A 255 10.98 16.61 -4.23
C LEU A 255 10.48 17.45 -3.06
N LEU A 256 9.95 18.66 -3.34
CA LEU A 256 9.42 19.55 -2.32
C LEU A 256 8.31 18.91 -1.49
N LEU A 257 7.38 18.22 -2.15
CA LEU A 257 6.29 17.52 -1.48
C LEU A 257 6.79 16.34 -0.65
N TYR A 258 7.75 15.55 -1.15
CA TYR A 258 8.36 14.46 -0.37
C TYR A 258 9.16 14.97 0.84
N GLU A 259 9.80 16.14 0.75
CA GLU A 259 10.46 16.79 1.87
C GLU A 259 9.44 17.18 2.96
N GLN A 260 8.34 17.81 2.58
CA GLN A 260 7.25 18.18 3.51
C GLN A 260 6.63 16.96 4.20
N LEU A 261 6.54 15.83 3.49
CA LEU A 261 6.01 14.57 4.00
C LEU A 261 7.02 13.77 4.84
N GLY A 262 8.30 14.13 4.81
CA GLY A 262 9.37 13.33 5.41
C GLY A 262 9.60 11.98 4.70
N ASP A 263 9.14 11.84 3.44
CA ASP A 263 9.36 10.63 2.64
C ASP A 263 10.76 10.61 2.04
N LYS A 264 11.72 10.11 2.79
CA LYS A 264 13.13 10.02 2.37
C LYS A 264 13.34 9.18 1.11
N ARG A 265 12.53 8.14 0.90
CA ARG A 265 12.62 7.31 -0.31
C ARG A 265 12.15 8.08 -1.54
N GLY A 266 11.03 8.80 -1.42
CA GLY A 266 10.52 9.68 -2.47
C GLY A 266 11.53 10.76 -2.82
N GLN A 267 12.14 11.42 -1.81
CA GLN A 267 13.20 12.42 -2.00
C GLN A 267 14.39 11.84 -2.75
N ALA A 268 14.92 10.69 -2.31
CA ALA A 268 16.05 10.04 -2.95
C ALA A 268 15.79 9.73 -4.43
N ASN A 269 14.62 9.19 -4.75
CA ASN A 269 14.23 8.90 -6.14
C ASN A 269 14.08 10.16 -7.00
N ALA A 270 13.53 11.24 -6.44
CA ALA A 270 13.41 12.52 -7.14
C ALA A 270 14.78 13.13 -7.44
N LEU A 271 15.67 13.18 -6.43
CA LEU A 271 17.06 13.65 -6.58
C LEU A 271 17.84 12.82 -7.60
N LEU A 272 17.70 11.50 -7.56
CA LEU A 272 18.33 10.61 -8.52
C LEU A 272 17.90 10.91 -9.97
N ASN A 273 16.61 11.13 -10.19
CA ASN A 273 16.08 11.47 -11.50
C ASN A 273 16.52 12.88 -11.94
N MET A 274 16.55 13.85 -11.04
CA MET A 274 17.10 15.18 -11.32
C MET A 274 18.60 15.12 -11.64
N GLY A 275 19.37 14.31 -10.90
CA GLY A 275 20.79 14.10 -11.17
C GLY A 275 21.08 13.53 -12.56
N LYS A 276 20.17 12.72 -13.11
CA LYS A 276 20.25 12.23 -14.51
C LYS A 276 20.03 13.32 -15.55
N LEU A 277 19.30 14.39 -15.21
CA LEU A 277 19.04 15.53 -16.11
C LEU A 277 20.16 16.57 -16.10
N GLU A 278 21.00 16.62 -15.07
CA GLU A 278 21.96 17.69 -14.89
C GLU A 278 23.40 17.21 -15.12
N ILE A 279 24.04 17.75 -16.19
CA ILE A 279 25.42 17.40 -16.55
C ILE A 279 26.41 18.00 -15.54
N SER A 280 26.15 19.22 -15.01
CA SER A 280 27.10 19.97 -14.20
C SER A 280 26.97 19.72 -12.70
N PHE A 281 25.75 19.57 -12.18
CA PHE A 281 25.45 19.38 -10.75
C PHE A 281 24.84 18.01 -10.44
N GLY A 282 24.68 17.16 -11.47
CA GLY A 282 24.03 15.87 -11.34
C GLY A 282 24.68 14.95 -10.33
N GLN A 283 26.03 15.00 -10.21
CA GLN A 283 26.77 14.17 -9.27
C GLN A 283 26.46 14.50 -7.80
N ASP A 284 26.26 15.76 -7.45
CA ASP A 284 25.94 16.16 -6.08
C ASP A 284 24.51 15.75 -5.71
N LEU A 285 23.58 15.84 -6.65
CA LEU A 285 22.23 15.33 -6.49
C LEU A 285 22.20 13.80 -6.32
N VAL A 286 23.01 13.08 -7.09
CA VAL A 286 23.16 11.63 -6.98
C VAL A 286 23.77 11.25 -5.62
N ARG A 287 24.81 11.96 -5.14
CA ARG A 287 25.39 11.74 -3.81
C ARG A 287 24.38 11.97 -2.70
N SER A 288 23.55 13.01 -2.82
CA SER A 288 22.47 13.27 -1.86
C SER A 288 21.43 12.13 -1.87
N ALA A 289 21.11 11.57 -3.03
CA ALA A 289 20.24 10.41 -3.15
C ALA A 289 20.87 9.17 -2.46
N VAL A 290 22.16 8.91 -2.69
CA VAL A 290 22.90 7.81 -2.04
C VAL A 290 22.81 7.93 -0.52
N ALA A 291 23.07 9.11 0.04
CA ALA A 291 23.00 9.34 1.48
C ALA A 291 21.61 9.05 2.06
N LEU A 292 20.54 9.43 1.36
CA LEU A 292 19.18 9.13 1.77
C LEU A 292 18.84 7.64 1.68
N PHE A 293 19.29 6.92 0.63
CA PHE A 293 19.10 5.47 0.53
C PHE A 293 19.84 4.72 1.63
N GLN A 294 21.06 5.16 2.01
CA GLN A 294 21.81 4.61 3.13
C GLN A 294 21.08 4.81 4.46
N ASP A 295 20.58 6.03 4.70
CA ASP A 295 19.86 6.36 5.95
C ASP A 295 18.59 5.50 6.15
N ILE A 296 17.91 5.13 5.08
CA ILE A 296 16.72 4.24 5.14
C ILE A 296 17.05 2.75 4.96
N GLY A 297 18.34 2.38 4.77
CA GLY A 297 18.78 1.01 4.57
C GLY A 297 18.34 0.38 3.24
N ASP A 298 18.07 1.20 2.21
CA ASP A 298 17.66 0.74 0.87
C ASP A 298 18.89 0.45 0.00
N LYS A 299 19.47 -0.74 0.15
CA LYS A 299 20.67 -1.15 -0.59
C LYS A 299 20.47 -1.18 -2.11
N VAL A 300 19.28 -1.51 -2.59
CA VAL A 300 18.99 -1.55 -4.04
C VAL A 300 19.00 -0.15 -4.62
N GLY A 301 18.38 0.82 -3.92
CA GLY A 301 18.40 2.22 -4.29
C GLY A 301 19.82 2.81 -4.23
N GLU A 302 20.59 2.48 -3.21
CA GLU A 302 21.99 2.89 -3.05
C GLU A 302 22.87 2.38 -4.20
N GLU A 303 22.81 1.10 -4.52
CA GLU A 303 23.57 0.50 -5.63
C GLU A 303 23.21 1.15 -6.97
N ALA A 304 21.91 1.33 -7.24
CA ALA A 304 21.44 1.98 -8.47
C ALA A 304 21.91 3.43 -8.59
N ALA A 305 21.99 4.16 -7.49
CA ALA A 305 22.50 5.54 -7.47
C ALA A 305 24.03 5.58 -7.65
N ASN A 306 24.76 4.70 -6.98
CA ASN A 306 26.22 4.64 -7.08
C ASN A 306 26.71 4.33 -8.50
N LEU A 307 25.94 3.55 -9.30
CA LEU A 307 26.27 3.30 -10.72
C LEU A 307 26.28 4.56 -11.60
N LEU A 308 25.68 5.65 -11.14
CA LEU A 308 25.66 6.93 -11.86
C LEU A 308 26.81 7.87 -11.44
N LEU A 309 27.53 7.54 -10.38
CA LEU A 309 28.72 8.26 -9.98
C LEU A 309 29.92 7.74 -10.78
N PRO A 310 30.86 8.63 -11.19
CA PRO A 310 32.09 8.16 -11.82
C PRO A 310 32.82 7.23 -10.86
N THR A 311 33.29 6.09 -11.39
CA THR A 311 34.25 5.25 -10.67
C THR A 311 35.47 6.09 -10.40
N VAL A 312 35.83 6.27 -9.14
CA VAL A 312 37.13 6.86 -8.79
C VAL A 312 38.15 5.84 -9.24
N GLU A 313 38.73 6.02 -10.44
CA GLU A 313 40.02 5.39 -10.73
C GLU A 313 40.98 5.93 -9.65
N GLU A 314 41.46 5.06 -8.77
CA GLU A 314 42.58 5.36 -7.92
C GLU A 314 43.77 5.71 -8.83
N GLY A 315 43.88 6.98 -9.17
CA GLY A 315 45.09 7.47 -9.79
C GLY A 315 46.28 7.15 -8.87
N PRO A 316 47.44 6.79 -9.40
CA PRO A 316 48.60 6.45 -8.59
C PRO A 316 48.85 7.57 -7.60
N ALA A 317 49.00 7.23 -6.32
CA ALA A 317 49.28 8.15 -5.23
C ALA A 317 50.48 9.01 -5.63
N GLU A 318 50.26 10.29 -5.92
CA GLU A 318 51.34 11.27 -6.08
C GLU A 318 51.97 11.44 -4.70
N THR A 319 53.03 10.66 -4.46
CA THR A 319 54.04 10.94 -3.44
C THR A 319 54.89 12.13 -3.90
N GLY A 320 54.34 13.32 -3.76
CA GLY A 320 55.01 14.57 -4.10
C GLY A 320 54.85 15.58 -2.98
N THR A 321 55.83 15.65 -2.10
CA THR A 321 56.03 16.75 -1.14
C THR A 321 56.04 18.09 -1.89
N PRO A 322 55.23 19.10 -1.54
CA PRO A 322 55.35 20.43 -2.12
C PRO A 322 56.59 21.13 -1.53
N VAL A 323 57.61 21.32 -2.36
CA VAL A 323 58.73 22.23 -2.06
C VAL A 323 58.23 23.65 -2.29
N PHE A 324 57.93 24.37 -1.21
CA PHE A 324 57.82 25.82 -1.24
C PHE A 324 59.19 26.41 -1.58
N LYS A 325 59.34 27.05 -2.73
CA LYS A 325 60.44 27.99 -3.03
C LYS A 325 59.87 29.38 -3.03
N ASP A 326 60.28 30.14 -1.99
CA ASP A 326 60.25 31.59 -1.98
C ASP A 326 60.91 32.15 -3.23
N LYS A 327 60.27 33.11 -3.87
CA LYS A 327 60.94 34.20 -4.53
C LYS A 327 60.13 35.47 -4.40
N LEU A 328 60.54 36.32 -3.47
CA LEU A 328 60.41 37.76 -3.55
C LEU A 328 61.36 38.29 -4.61
N ALA A 329 60.84 39.06 -5.58
CA ALA A 329 61.38 40.27 -6.18
C ALA A 329 60.33 40.95 -7.03
#